data_ba825c8613ffabda9dfa441c3095cd44
#
_entry.id   ba825c8613ffabda9dfa441c3095cd44
#
_cell.length_a   1.000
_cell.length_b   1.000
_cell.length_c   1.000
_cell.angle_alpha   90.00
_cell.angle_beta   90.00
_cell.angle_gamma   90.00
#
_symmetry.space_group_name_H-M   'P 1'
#
loop_
_entity.id
_entity.type
_entity.pdbx_description
1 polymer ?
#
loop_
_entity_poly.entity_id
_entity_poly.type
_entity_poly.pdbx_seq_one_letter_code
_entity_poly.pdbx_strand_id
1 'polypeptide(L)'
;MQIKPECEIILFGDDYGVERVAHELRVIHIPSIEKNEFGTPLLSSAFSKAQEIAKNNILMYANSDVIFFQNLIKVVQGINKPLFLMCGRRWDLDVTEEIDFEDGEWTARLKEKVKKEGKRHGLSGMDYFIFPRNLVKMPAFAVGRPGWDSWLIYDMRIRKIPVIDATEAITVIHQNHDFSHSKFGEKKRVGGPEWQKNIEIAGGFTNMMTLRDANWVLNENGLNRPTFTRRIYSILSMFYPWRMLLATKRKWQNRFA
;
A
#
# COMPACT_ATOMS: atom_id res chain seq x y z
N MET A 1 19.68 2.88 9.63
CA MET A 1 18.69 2.73 8.53
C MET A 1 19.40 2.19 7.30
N GLN A 2 18.88 1.10 6.69
CA GLN A 2 19.60 0.32 5.66
C GLN A 2 19.32 0.78 4.21
N ILE A 3 18.33 1.65 3.99
CA ILE A 3 18.02 2.16 2.66
C ILE A 3 18.98 3.30 2.30
N LYS A 4 19.70 3.16 1.20
CA LYS A 4 20.65 4.16 0.67
C LYS A 4 20.21 4.61 -0.73
N PRO A 5 20.30 5.92 -1.09
CA PRO A 5 20.55 7.05 -0.18
C PRO A 5 19.47 7.17 0.91
N GLU A 6 19.76 7.96 1.93
CA GLU A 6 18.85 8.12 3.08
C GLU A 6 17.47 8.62 2.64
N CYS A 7 16.43 7.98 3.18
CA CYS A 7 15.04 8.40 3.01
C CYS A 7 14.63 9.27 4.19
N GLU A 8 13.85 10.30 3.93
CA GLU A 8 13.09 10.97 4.98
C GLU A 8 11.95 10.07 5.41
N ILE A 9 11.85 9.77 6.71
CA ILE A 9 10.79 8.96 7.28
C ILE A 9 9.94 9.81 8.21
N ILE A 10 8.62 9.70 8.06
CA ILE A 10 7.63 10.37 8.89
C ILE A 10 6.75 9.29 9.52
N LEU A 11 6.77 9.20 10.85
CA LEU A 11 5.89 8.34 11.63
C LEU A 11 4.69 9.15 12.12
N PHE A 12 3.49 8.61 11.91
CA PHE A 12 2.25 9.21 12.35
C PHE A 12 1.63 8.39 13.48
N GLY A 13 1.00 9.10 14.43
CA GLY A 13 0.22 8.51 15.51
C GLY A 13 0.85 8.65 16.88
N ASP A 14 0.02 8.44 17.89
CA ASP A 14 0.32 8.57 19.30
C ASP A 14 0.29 7.24 20.06
N ASP A 15 0.36 6.12 19.33
CA ASP A 15 0.37 4.79 19.91
C ASP A 15 1.63 4.57 20.80
N TYR A 16 1.47 3.73 21.83
CA TYR A 16 2.53 3.45 22.77
C TYR A 16 3.83 3.02 22.08
N GLY A 17 4.91 3.71 22.40
CA GLY A 17 6.27 3.42 21.91
C GLY A 17 6.65 4.11 20.59
N VAL A 18 5.71 4.70 19.84
CA VAL A 18 6.01 5.37 18.55
C VAL A 18 6.96 6.54 18.75
N GLU A 19 6.72 7.41 19.74
CA GLU A 19 7.60 8.54 20.06
C GLU A 19 9.02 8.10 20.39
N ARG A 20 9.16 7.06 21.24
CA ARG A 20 10.46 6.51 21.63
C ARG A 20 11.21 5.98 20.40
N VAL A 21 10.56 5.18 19.58
CA VAL A 21 11.17 4.61 18.34
C VAL A 21 11.53 5.70 17.36
N ALA A 22 10.68 6.71 17.18
CA ALA A 22 10.99 7.85 16.32
C ALA A 22 12.24 8.61 16.76
N HIS A 23 12.39 8.81 18.08
CA HIS A 23 13.58 9.43 18.67
C HIS A 23 14.84 8.56 18.49
N GLU A 24 14.75 7.27 18.79
CA GLU A 24 15.85 6.32 18.63
C GLU A 24 16.35 6.25 17.17
N LEU A 25 15.42 6.22 16.21
CA LEU A 25 15.73 6.16 14.78
C LEU A 25 16.00 7.54 14.14
N ARG A 26 15.83 8.63 14.89
CA ARG A 26 16.00 10.03 14.43
C ARG A 26 15.14 10.34 13.20
N VAL A 27 13.89 9.92 13.24
CA VAL A 27 12.90 10.17 12.17
C VAL A 27 11.87 11.20 12.63
N ILE A 28 11.15 11.79 11.67
CA ILE A 28 10.12 12.79 11.97
C ILE A 28 8.93 12.08 12.63
N HIS A 29 8.45 12.58 13.75
CA HIS A 29 7.27 12.09 14.43
C HIS A 29 6.16 13.14 14.44
N ILE A 30 4.97 12.75 14.00
CA ILE A 30 3.75 13.56 14.00
C ILE A 30 2.69 12.82 14.83
N PRO A 31 2.61 13.09 16.14
CA PRO A 31 1.67 12.41 17.03
C PRO A 31 0.22 12.80 16.78
N SER A 32 -0.01 14.05 16.39
CA SER A 32 -1.37 14.56 16.16
C SER A 32 -1.81 14.30 14.72
N ILE A 33 -2.79 13.46 14.57
CA ILE A 33 -3.46 13.13 13.31
C ILE A 33 -4.97 13.11 13.56
N GLU A 34 -5.76 13.59 12.59
CA GLU A 34 -7.21 13.53 12.68
C GLU A 34 -7.70 12.09 12.80
N LYS A 35 -8.66 11.88 13.67
CA LYS A 35 -9.30 10.58 13.93
C LYS A 35 -10.79 10.67 13.66
N ASN A 36 -11.38 9.56 13.26
CA ASN A 36 -12.84 9.47 13.13
C ASN A 36 -13.53 9.30 14.49
N GLU A 37 -14.85 9.18 14.50
CA GLU A 37 -15.68 8.98 15.69
C GLU A 37 -15.37 7.71 16.49
N PHE A 38 -14.65 6.75 15.90
CA PHE A 38 -14.18 5.51 16.55
C PHE A 38 -12.78 5.64 17.12
N GLY A 39 -12.11 6.78 16.90
CA GLY A 39 -10.74 7.03 17.31
C GLY A 39 -9.70 6.46 16.34
N THR A 40 -10.11 6.02 15.14
CA THR A 40 -9.19 5.52 14.10
C THR A 40 -8.61 6.68 13.31
N PRO A 41 -7.28 6.74 13.09
CA PRO A 41 -6.64 7.77 12.29
C PRO A 41 -7.17 7.83 10.85
N LEU A 42 -7.23 9.05 10.29
CA LEU A 42 -7.69 9.31 8.94
C LEU A 42 -6.51 9.48 7.97
N LEU A 43 -6.57 8.74 6.86
CA LEU A 43 -5.55 8.81 5.80
C LEU A 43 -5.49 10.19 5.14
N SER A 44 -6.61 10.93 5.05
CA SER A 44 -6.62 12.32 4.56
C SER A 44 -5.64 13.20 5.32
N SER A 45 -5.64 13.12 6.64
CA SER A 45 -4.75 13.90 7.50
C SER A 45 -3.29 13.49 7.31
N ALA A 46 -2.99 12.18 7.31
CA ALA A 46 -1.64 11.66 7.11
C ALA A 46 -1.06 12.07 5.75
N PHE A 47 -1.82 11.87 4.65
CA PHE A 47 -1.37 12.22 3.31
C PHE A 47 -1.20 13.72 3.11
N SER A 48 -2.12 14.54 3.63
CA SER A 48 -2.00 16.00 3.55
C SER A 48 -0.76 16.47 4.29
N LYS A 49 -0.59 16.03 5.53
CA LYS A 49 0.55 16.45 6.37
C LYS A 49 1.88 15.99 5.81
N ALA A 50 1.97 14.74 5.33
CA ALA A 50 3.18 14.24 4.68
C ALA A 50 3.55 15.08 3.45
N GLN A 51 2.58 15.43 2.60
CA GLN A 51 2.82 16.25 1.41
C GLN A 51 3.22 17.69 1.74
N GLU A 52 2.75 18.23 2.85
CA GLU A 52 3.11 19.57 3.33
C GLU A 52 4.57 19.63 3.79
N ILE A 53 5.01 18.68 4.62
CA ILE A 53 6.32 18.75 5.31
C ILE A 53 7.45 18.03 4.58
N ALA A 54 7.14 17.11 3.66
CA ALA A 54 8.16 16.36 2.92
C ALA A 54 9.08 17.26 2.12
N LYS A 55 10.38 16.97 2.18
CA LYS A 55 11.42 17.69 1.41
C LYS A 55 11.58 17.10 0.01
N ASN A 56 11.22 15.84 -0.19
CA ASN A 56 11.38 15.11 -1.44
C ASN A 56 10.16 15.22 -2.35
N ASN A 57 10.40 15.08 -3.66
CA ASN A 57 9.34 15.13 -4.67
C ASN A 57 8.62 13.81 -4.89
N ILE A 58 9.20 12.69 -4.46
CA ILE A 58 8.57 11.38 -4.50
C ILE A 58 8.29 10.96 -3.07
N LEU A 59 7.05 10.59 -2.83
CA LEU A 59 6.55 10.12 -1.53
C LEU A 59 6.20 8.66 -1.61
N MET A 60 6.29 7.98 -0.48
CA MET A 60 5.85 6.61 -0.31
C MET A 60 5.00 6.50 0.96
N TYR A 61 3.79 6.01 0.82
CA TYR A 61 3.05 5.43 1.95
C TYR A 61 3.48 3.98 2.09
N ALA A 62 3.70 3.53 3.30
CA ALA A 62 3.89 2.12 3.63
C ALA A 62 3.25 1.79 4.98
N ASN A 63 2.70 0.59 5.11
CA ASN A 63 2.34 0.05 6.41
C ASN A 63 3.59 -0.16 7.26
N SER A 64 3.46 -0.11 8.60
CA SER A 64 4.59 -0.23 9.53
C SER A 64 5.08 -1.67 9.73
N ASP A 65 4.31 -2.64 9.27
CA ASP A 65 4.53 -4.09 9.39
C ASP A 65 5.16 -4.72 8.13
N VAL A 66 5.82 -3.90 7.29
CA VAL A 66 6.45 -4.36 6.05
C VAL A 66 7.96 -4.16 6.05
N ILE A 67 8.66 -5.11 5.40
CA ILE A 67 10.11 -5.07 5.22
C ILE A 67 10.40 -4.92 3.72
N PHE A 68 11.20 -3.89 3.39
CA PHE A 68 11.70 -3.66 2.04
C PHE A 68 13.16 -4.08 1.90
N PHE A 69 13.51 -4.59 0.73
CA PHE A 69 14.91 -4.81 0.39
C PHE A 69 15.58 -3.56 -0.17
N GLN A 70 16.91 -3.55 -0.17
CA GLN A 70 17.74 -2.36 -0.44
C GLN A 70 17.61 -1.74 -1.83
N ASN A 71 17.03 -2.44 -2.80
CA ASN A 71 16.92 -1.96 -4.18
C ASN A 71 15.80 -0.92 -4.41
N LEU A 72 14.98 -0.62 -3.41
CA LEU A 72 13.80 0.24 -3.51
C LEU A 72 14.10 1.59 -4.18
N ILE A 73 15.10 2.32 -3.66
CA ILE A 73 15.40 3.67 -4.17
C ILE A 73 15.87 3.64 -5.62
N LYS A 74 16.74 2.70 -5.97
CA LYS A 74 17.22 2.53 -7.35
C LYS A 74 16.07 2.27 -8.32
N VAL A 75 15.10 1.46 -7.91
CA VAL A 75 13.91 1.15 -8.69
C VAL A 75 13.06 2.42 -8.91
N VAL A 76 12.84 3.20 -7.85
CA VAL A 76 12.07 4.45 -7.91
C VAL A 76 12.73 5.48 -8.82
N GLN A 77 14.05 5.67 -8.70
CA GLN A 77 14.81 6.60 -9.52
C GLN A 77 14.81 6.24 -11.01
N GLY A 78 14.63 4.98 -11.35
CA GLY A 78 14.51 4.49 -12.74
C GLY A 78 13.19 4.84 -13.43
N ILE A 79 12.21 5.44 -12.73
CA ILE A 79 10.89 5.73 -13.29
C ILE A 79 10.92 7.08 -14.04
N ASN A 80 10.93 7.01 -15.35
CA ASN A 80 10.86 8.19 -16.22
C ASN A 80 9.40 8.56 -16.56
N LYS A 81 8.62 8.95 -15.54
CA LYS A 81 7.26 9.47 -15.69
C LYS A 81 7.01 10.60 -14.69
N PRO A 82 6.50 11.75 -15.13
CA PRO A 82 6.26 12.89 -14.24
C PRO A 82 5.11 12.63 -13.25
N LEU A 83 4.11 11.83 -13.64
CA LEU A 83 2.98 11.43 -12.82
C LEU A 83 2.82 9.91 -12.90
N PHE A 84 2.72 9.27 -11.75
CA PHE A 84 2.48 7.82 -11.63
C PHE A 84 2.02 7.46 -10.22
N LEU A 85 1.33 6.33 -10.12
CA LEU A 85 1.17 5.58 -8.89
C LEU A 85 1.88 4.24 -9.06
N MET A 86 2.79 3.88 -8.16
CA MET A 86 3.47 2.59 -8.18
C MET A 86 3.18 1.84 -6.89
N CYS A 87 2.81 0.59 -7.00
CA CYS A 87 2.57 -0.33 -5.91
C CYS A 87 2.83 -1.77 -6.37
N GLY A 88 2.84 -2.72 -5.45
CA GLY A 88 3.05 -4.13 -5.78
C GLY A 88 2.45 -5.04 -4.72
N ARG A 89 2.41 -6.33 -5.02
CA ARG A 89 1.96 -7.36 -4.08
C ARG A 89 3.01 -7.61 -3.03
N ARG A 90 2.55 -7.99 -1.87
CA ARG A 90 3.40 -8.42 -0.75
C ARG A 90 3.54 -9.93 -0.69
N TRP A 91 4.53 -10.37 0.07
CA TRP A 91 4.64 -11.73 0.57
C TRP A 91 4.24 -11.75 2.04
N ASP A 92 3.29 -12.60 2.41
CA ASP A 92 2.94 -12.88 3.80
C ASP A 92 3.95 -13.89 4.35
N LEU A 93 4.59 -13.58 5.48
CA LEU A 93 5.62 -14.40 6.09
C LEU A 93 5.61 -14.29 7.61
N ASP A 94 5.82 -15.40 8.31
CA ASP A 94 6.06 -15.40 9.75
C ASP A 94 7.54 -15.11 10.04
N VAL A 95 7.81 -13.85 10.45
CA VAL A 95 9.14 -13.43 10.91
C VAL A 95 9.16 -13.48 12.43
N THR A 96 9.56 -14.62 12.98
CA THR A 96 9.53 -14.89 14.44
C THR A 96 10.84 -14.54 15.15
N GLU A 97 11.91 -14.35 14.38
CA GLU A 97 13.24 -14.01 14.90
C GLU A 97 13.54 -12.54 14.65
N GLU A 98 14.24 -11.92 15.58
CA GLU A 98 14.75 -10.56 15.40
C GLU A 98 15.73 -10.52 14.21
N ILE A 99 15.58 -9.52 13.35
CA ILE A 99 16.47 -9.35 12.21
C ILE A 99 17.59 -8.40 12.61
N ASP A 100 18.81 -8.91 12.62
CA ASP A 100 20.00 -8.08 12.68
C ASP A 100 20.25 -7.45 11.31
N PHE A 101 19.85 -6.19 11.17
CA PHE A 101 20.00 -5.41 9.92
C PHE A 101 21.45 -4.99 9.66
N GLU A 102 22.36 -5.09 10.62
CA GLU A 102 23.80 -4.81 10.44
C GLU A 102 24.56 -6.05 9.88
N ASP A 103 23.97 -7.24 10.00
CA ASP A 103 24.52 -8.43 9.35
C ASP A 103 24.31 -8.34 7.83
N GLY A 104 25.41 -8.34 7.06
CA GLY A 104 25.36 -8.25 5.59
C GLY A 104 24.55 -9.34 4.90
N GLU A 105 24.29 -10.48 5.55
CA GLU A 105 23.59 -11.64 4.99
C GLU A 105 22.07 -11.65 5.30
N TRP A 106 21.54 -10.69 6.09
CA TRP A 106 20.12 -10.70 6.47
C TRP A 106 19.18 -10.75 5.25
N THR A 107 19.52 -10.03 4.19
CA THR A 107 18.74 -9.99 2.95
C THR A 107 18.69 -11.35 2.25
N ALA A 108 19.82 -12.05 2.18
CA ALA A 108 19.91 -13.37 1.56
C ALA A 108 19.10 -14.40 2.35
N ARG A 109 19.27 -14.42 3.68
CA ARG A 109 18.50 -15.32 4.57
C ARG A 109 17.01 -15.09 4.45
N LEU A 110 16.57 -13.82 4.48
CA LEU A 110 15.16 -13.50 4.39
C LEU A 110 14.56 -13.85 3.02
N LYS A 111 15.31 -13.69 1.93
CA LYS A 111 14.90 -14.14 0.59
C LYS A 111 14.72 -15.66 0.52
N GLU A 112 15.63 -16.43 1.10
CA GLU A 112 15.52 -17.89 1.16
C GLU A 112 14.30 -18.31 2.00
N LYS A 113 14.03 -17.63 3.12
CA LYS A 113 12.85 -17.90 3.93
C LYS A 113 11.56 -17.60 3.15
N VAL A 114 11.49 -16.49 2.41
CA VAL A 114 10.35 -16.16 1.53
C VAL A 114 10.13 -17.24 0.48
N LYS A 115 11.19 -17.75 -0.16
CA LYS A 115 11.05 -18.82 -1.15
C LYS A 115 10.49 -20.12 -0.58
N LYS A 116 10.85 -20.45 0.66
CA LYS A 116 10.44 -21.69 1.33
C LYS A 116 9.05 -21.61 1.95
N GLU A 117 8.73 -20.51 2.59
CA GLU A 117 7.60 -20.37 3.51
C GLU A 117 6.64 -19.24 3.11
N GLY A 118 7.12 -18.27 2.32
CA GLY A 118 6.36 -17.08 1.95
C GLY A 118 5.17 -17.39 1.06
N LYS A 119 4.04 -16.77 1.35
CA LYS A 119 2.83 -16.84 0.53
C LYS A 119 2.60 -15.50 -0.17
N ARG A 120 2.66 -15.49 -1.50
CA ARG A 120 2.36 -14.26 -2.24
C ARG A 120 0.87 -13.91 -2.10
N HIS A 121 0.59 -12.74 -1.53
CA HIS A 121 -0.78 -12.26 -1.34
C HIS A 121 -1.50 -12.06 -2.67
N GLY A 122 -2.83 -11.99 -2.67
CA GLY A 122 -3.65 -11.70 -3.85
C GLY A 122 -3.39 -10.31 -4.45
N LEU A 123 -4.06 -9.99 -5.55
CA LEU A 123 -3.89 -8.73 -6.30
C LEU A 123 -4.39 -7.48 -5.55
N SER A 124 -5.03 -7.65 -4.41
CA SER A 124 -5.48 -6.58 -3.50
C SER A 124 -4.57 -6.40 -2.28
N GLY A 125 -3.53 -7.21 -2.12
CA GLY A 125 -2.56 -7.09 -1.01
C GLY A 125 -1.46 -6.08 -1.34
N MET A 126 -1.77 -4.82 -1.19
CA MET A 126 -0.87 -3.70 -1.46
C MET A 126 -0.66 -2.91 -0.17
N ASP A 127 0.56 -2.93 0.36
CA ASP A 127 0.91 -2.28 1.61
C ASP A 127 1.81 -1.07 1.43
N TYR A 128 2.13 -0.73 0.17
CA TYR A 128 2.89 0.46 -0.16
C TYR A 128 2.41 1.10 -1.45
N PHE A 129 2.52 2.43 -1.50
CA PHE A 129 2.16 3.24 -2.65
C PHE A 129 3.19 4.36 -2.83
N ILE A 130 3.79 4.45 -4.01
CA ILE A 130 4.82 5.44 -4.36
C ILE A 130 4.25 6.36 -5.43
N PHE A 131 4.37 7.67 -5.21
CA PHE A 131 3.76 8.69 -6.07
C PHE A 131 4.48 10.02 -5.95
N PRO A 132 4.42 10.89 -6.97
CA PRO A 132 4.89 12.27 -6.88
C PRO A 132 4.10 13.08 -5.85
N ARG A 133 4.79 13.96 -5.12
CA ARG A 133 4.16 14.89 -4.17
C ARG A 133 3.05 15.70 -4.84
N ASN A 134 1.99 15.99 -4.09
CA ASN A 134 0.77 16.69 -4.53
C ASN A 134 -0.10 15.94 -5.54
N LEU A 135 0.23 14.69 -5.88
CA LEU A 135 -0.58 13.89 -6.80
C LEU A 135 -1.85 13.33 -6.14
N VAL A 136 -1.71 12.84 -4.91
CA VAL A 136 -2.78 12.12 -4.18
C VAL A 136 -3.54 13.08 -3.28
N LYS A 137 -4.84 13.20 -3.53
CA LYS A 137 -5.81 13.84 -2.63
C LYS A 137 -6.61 12.76 -1.94
N MET A 138 -6.11 12.29 -0.80
CA MET A 138 -6.71 11.17 -0.07
C MET A 138 -7.97 11.62 0.67
N PRO A 139 -9.13 10.98 0.45
CA PRO A 139 -10.33 11.20 1.26
C PRO A 139 -10.14 10.72 2.71
N ALA A 140 -11.12 11.01 3.56
CA ALA A 140 -11.08 10.70 4.99
C ALA A 140 -11.33 9.21 5.29
N PHE A 141 -10.58 8.34 4.63
CA PHE A 141 -10.59 6.89 4.90
C PHE A 141 -9.97 6.58 6.26
N ALA A 142 -10.61 5.67 7.00
CA ALA A 142 -10.03 5.11 8.21
C ALA A 142 -8.87 4.15 7.86
N VAL A 143 -7.71 4.36 8.49
CA VAL A 143 -6.52 3.51 8.32
C VAL A 143 -6.80 2.08 8.78
N GLY A 144 -6.16 1.08 8.15
CA GLY A 144 -6.32 -0.33 8.52
C GLY A 144 -7.70 -0.92 8.18
N ARG A 145 -8.57 -0.20 7.51
CA ARG A 145 -9.85 -0.71 6.98
C ARG A 145 -9.79 -0.82 5.46
N PRO A 146 -10.20 -1.96 4.88
CA PRO A 146 -10.15 -2.18 3.43
C PRO A 146 -10.92 -1.14 2.62
N GLY A 147 -10.48 -0.92 1.39
CA GLY A 147 -11.20 -0.14 0.39
C GLY A 147 -10.45 1.07 -0.14
N TRP A 148 -9.66 1.76 0.67
CA TRP A 148 -8.93 2.95 0.28
C TRP A 148 -7.79 2.66 -0.74
N ASP A 149 -7.12 1.54 -0.58
CA ASP A 149 -6.07 1.03 -1.45
C ASP A 149 -6.60 0.76 -2.87
N SER A 150 -7.69 0.05 -2.94
CA SER A 150 -8.41 -0.24 -4.20
C SER A 150 -9.03 1.02 -4.82
N TRP A 151 -9.51 1.96 -4.00
CA TRP A 151 -9.98 3.26 -4.46
C TRP A 151 -8.85 4.11 -5.02
N LEU A 152 -7.66 4.08 -4.42
CA LEU A 152 -6.52 4.87 -4.90
C LEU A 152 -6.09 4.43 -6.32
N ILE A 153 -6.08 3.12 -6.59
CA ILE A 153 -5.84 2.63 -7.97
C ILE A 153 -6.95 3.14 -8.91
N TYR A 154 -8.21 3.06 -8.49
CA TYR A 154 -9.33 3.54 -9.29
C TYR A 154 -9.20 5.04 -9.59
N ASP A 155 -8.95 5.89 -8.59
CA ASP A 155 -8.79 7.34 -8.78
C ASP A 155 -7.70 7.65 -9.81
N MET A 156 -6.53 7.04 -9.67
CA MET A 156 -5.44 7.23 -10.62
C MET A 156 -5.82 6.76 -12.04
N ARG A 157 -6.48 5.62 -12.15
CA ARG A 157 -6.91 5.08 -13.44
C ARG A 157 -7.94 5.97 -14.15
N ILE A 158 -8.95 6.47 -13.42
CA ILE A 158 -9.97 7.38 -13.99
C ILE A 158 -9.35 8.71 -14.40
N ARG A 159 -8.40 9.23 -13.65
CA ARG A 159 -7.62 10.43 -13.99
C ARG A 159 -6.58 10.19 -15.10
N LYS A 160 -6.53 8.97 -15.68
CA LYS A 160 -5.58 8.55 -16.73
C LYS A 160 -4.12 8.63 -16.30
N ILE A 161 -3.86 8.58 -15.01
CA ILE A 161 -2.50 8.54 -14.44
C ILE A 161 -1.98 7.10 -14.56
N PRO A 162 -0.72 6.91 -14.98
CA PRO A 162 -0.09 5.60 -15.01
C PRO A 162 -0.11 4.92 -13.64
N VAL A 163 -0.66 3.69 -13.59
CA VAL A 163 -0.56 2.79 -12.45
C VAL A 163 0.43 1.70 -12.80
N ILE A 164 1.49 1.60 -12.01
CA ILE A 164 2.63 0.71 -12.23
C ILE A 164 2.56 -0.43 -11.22
N ASP A 165 2.45 -1.65 -11.73
CA ASP A 165 2.63 -2.85 -10.94
C ASP A 165 4.12 -3.17 -10.83
N ALA A 166 4.70 -2.98 -9.66
CA ALA A 166 6.11 -3.22 -9.37
C ALA A 166 6.35 -4.54 -8.61
N THR A 167 5.39 -5.46 -8.63
CA THR A 167 5.46 -6.74 -7.89
C THR A 167 6.73 -7.53 -8.17
N GLU A 168 7.23 -7.50 -9.41
CA GLU A 168 8.44 -8.25 -9.78
C GLU A 168 9.73 -7.44 -9.57
N ALA A 169 9.64 -6.12 -9.42
CA ALA A 169 10.80 -5.25 -9.21
C ALA A 169 11.08 -4.95 -7.74
N ILE A 170 10.03 -4.90 -6.91
CA ILE A 170 10.13 -4.60 -5.47
C ILE A 170 9.58 -5.76 -4.67
N THR A 171 10.45 -6.46 -3.95
CA THR A 171 10.03 -7.48 -2.99
C THR A 171 9.66 -6.81 -1.67
N VAL A 172 8.45 -7.08 -1.21
CA VAL A 172 7.92 -6.60 0.07
C VAL A 172 7.44 -7.78 0.89
N ILE A 173 7.86 -7.85 2.13
CA ILE A 173 7.42 -8.85 3.10
C ILE A 173 6.51 -8.16 4.10
N HIS A 174 5.34 -8.73 4.32
CA HIS A 174 4.44 -8.37 5.38
C HIS A 174 4.59 -9.39 6.50
N GLN A 175 4.89 -8.91 7.70
CA GLN A 175 4.90 -9.72 8.91
C GLN A 175 3.47 -10.19 9.20
N ASN A 176 3.28 -11.50 9.25
CA ASN A 176 2.01 -12.04 9.71
C ASN A 176 1.79 -11.69 11.18
N HIS A 177 0.62 -11.22 11.49
CA HIS A 177 0.19 -10.92 12.85
C HIS A 177 -1.29 -11.26 13.02
N ASP A 178 -1.71 -11.44 14.27
CA ASP A 178 -3.10 -11.43 14.61
C ASP A 178 -3.65 -9.99 14.53
N PHE A 179 -4.94 -9.85 14.39
CA PHE A 179 -5.60 -8.53 14.35
C PHE A 179 -6.02 -8.06 15.76
N SER A 180 -5.28 -8.44 16.81
CA SER A 180 -5.59 -8.16 18.22
C SER A 180 -5.60 -6.65 18.52
N HIS A 181 -4.84 -5.83 17.76
CA HIS A 181 -4.85 -4.38 17.83
C HIS A 181 -6.16 -3.74 17.35
N SER A 182 -7.00 -4.46 16.64
CA SER A 182 -8.30 -3.97 16.19
C SER A 182 -9.33 -4.10 17.33
N LYS A 183 -9.94 -2.97 17.77
CA LYS A 183 -11.00 -2.96 18.79
C LYS A 183 -12.16 -3.95 18.51
N PHE A 184 -12.31 -4.35 17.27
CA PHE A 184 -13.41 -5.22 16.82
C PHE A 184 -12.94 -6.61 16.38
N GLY A 185 -11.63 -6.90 16.45
CA GLY A 185 -11.03 -8.15 15.99
C GLY A 185 -11.11 -8.37 14.47
N GLU A 186 -10.53 -9.46 13.99
CA GLU A 186 -10.46 -9.81 12.56
C GLU A 186 -11.85 -9.85 11.89
N LYS A 187 -12.85 -10.45 12.57
CA LYS A 187 -14.20 -10.63 12.01
C LYS A 187 -14.95 -9.33 11.70
N LYS A 188 -14.54 -8.18 12.27
CA LYS A 188 -15.19 -6.88 12.04
C LYS A 188 -14.35 -5.91 11.20
N ARG A 189 -13.15 -6.31 10.77
CA ARG A 189 -12.35 -5.56 9.81
C ARG A 189 -13.07 -5.42 8.46
N VAL A 190 -13.77 -6.48 8.05
CA VAL A 190 -14.70 -6.50 6.91
C VAL A 190 -16.13 -6.61 7.44
N GLY A 191 -17.01 -5.75 6.96
CA GLY A 191 -18.43 -5.71 7.38
C GLY A 191 -18.75 -4.86 8.62
N GLY A 192 -17.75 -4.30 9.31
CA GLY A 192 -17.95 -3.36 10.42
C GLY A 192 -18.29 -1.94 9.95
N PRO A 193 -18.69 -1.03 10.89
CA PRO A 193 -19.15 0.32 10.53
C PRO A 193 -18.08 1.17 9.85
N GLU A 194 -16.83 1.10 10.27
CA GLU A 194 -15.73 1.84 9.65
C GLU A 194 -15.42 1.34 8.23
N TRP A 195 -15.51 0.03 8.00
CA TRP A 195 -15.38 -0.55 6.67
C TRP A 195 -16.52 -0.07 5.76
N GLN A 196 -17.77 -0.09 6.25
CA GLN A 196 -18.91 0.41 5.49
C GLN A 196 -18.72 1.88 5.11
N LYS A 197 -18.25 2.70 6.04
CA LYS A 197 -17.94 4.10 5.79
C LYS A 197 -16.82 4.27 4.75
N ASN A 198 -15.77 3.47 4.79
CA ASN A 198 -14.75 3.49 3.74
C ASN A 198 -15.34 3.12 2.36
N ILE A 199 -16.23 2.12 2.29
CA ILE A 199 -16.92 1.76 1.04
C ILE A 199 -17.80 2.90 0.53
N GLU A 200 -18.50 3.61 1.40
CA GLU A 200 -19.32 4.78 1.07
C GLU A 200 -18.45 5.94 0.55
N ILE A 201 -17.37 6.26 1.25
CA ILE A 201 -16.39 7.29 0.83
C ILE A 201 -15.79 6.95 -0.55
N ALA A 202 -15.52 5.67 -0.81
CA ALA A 202 -15.05 5.20 -2.12
C ALA A 202 -16.11 5.37 -3.23
N GLY A 203 -17.38 5.59 -2.89
CA GLY A 203 -18.50 5.57 -3.85
C GLY A 203 -18.92 4.15 -4.24
N GLY A 204 -18.67 3.16 -3.38
CA GLY A 204 -19.04 1.77 -3.57
C GLY A 204 -18.00 0.90 -4.30
N PHE A 205 -18.32 -0.38 -4.45
CA PHE A 205 -17.40 -1.37 -5.06
C PHE A 205 -17.11 -1.13 -6.55
N THR A 206 -17.91 -0.34 -7.23
CA THR A 206 -17.67 0.06 -8.62
C THR A 206 -16.45 0.95 -8.78
N ASN A 207 -16.05 1.63 -7.72
CA ASN A 207 -14.92 2.54 -7.66
C ASN A 207 -13.70 1.89 -6.97
N MET A 208 -13.58 0.58 -7.10
CA MET A 208 -12.45 -0.18 -6.58
C MET A 208 -11.76 -0.96 -7.69
N MET A 209 -10.46 -0.83 -7.75
CA MET A 209 -9.58 -1.54 -8.68
C MET A 209 -8.47 -2.26 -7.92
N THR A 210 -7.81 -3.20 -8.57
CA THR A 210 -6.70 -3.98 -8.01
C THR A 210 -5.48 -3.84 -8.91
N LEU A 211 -4.35 -4.45 -8.54
CA LEU A 211 -3.17 -4.51 -9.39
C LEU A 211 -3.45 -5.09 -10.78
N ARG A 212 -4.52 -5.89 -10.95
CA ARG A 212 -4.94 -6.37 -12.28
C ARG A 212 -5.27 -5.22 -13.24
N ASP A 213 -5.71 -4.09 -12.69
CA ASP A 213 -6.10 -2.89 -13.44
C ASP A 213 -4.92 -1.97 -13.77
N ALA A 214 -3.71 -2.28 -13.26
CA ALA A 214 -2.51 -1.53 -13.59
C ALA A 214 -2.24 -1.58 -15.10
N ASN A 215 -1.86 -0.43 -15.67
CA ASN A 215 -1.62 -0.27 -17.12
C ASN A 215 -0.15 -0.22 -17.49
N TRP A 216 0.73 -0.37 -16.49
CA TRP A 216 2.17 -0.54 -16.63
C TRP A 216 2.66 -1.63 -15.66
N VAL A 217 3.77 -2.27 -16.02
CA VAL A 217 4.46 -3.28 -15.21
C VAL A 217 5.94 -2.93 -15.16
N LEU A 218 6.52 -3.00 -13.99
CA LEU A 218 7.95 -2.83 -13.78
C LEU A 218 8.57 -4.18 -13.40
N ASN A 219 9.57 -4.59 -14.15
CA ASN A 219 10.33 -5.81 -13.93
C ASN A 219 11.83 -5.56 -14.20
N GLU A 220 12.64 -6.60 -14.25
CA GLU A 220 14.07 -6.54 -14.56
C GLU A 220 14.40 -5.89 -15.91
N ASN A 221 13.50 -6.00 -16.89
CA ASN A 221 13.62 -5.38 -18.21
C ASN A 221 13.13 -3.93 -18.25
N GLY A 222 12.85 -3.33 -17.08
CA GLY A 222 12.36 -1.96 -16.95
C GLY A 222 10.85 -1.82 -17.01
N LEU A 223 10.39 -0.62 -17.37
CA LEU A 223 8.98 -0.24 -17.39
C LEU A 223 8.30 -0.63 -18.72
N ASN A 224 7.36 -1.56 -18.66
CA ASN A 224 6.73 -2.16 -19.82
C ASN A 224 5.20 -2.07 -19.76
N ARG A 225 4.55 -2.33 -20.91
CA ARG A 225 3.11 -2.58 -20.94
C ARG A 225 2.82 -3.99 -20.43
N PRO A 226 1.71 -4.22 -19.71
CA PRO A 226 1.32 -5.57 -19.29
C PRO A 226 1.00 -6.46 -20.51
N THR A 227 0.86 -7.75 -20.25
CA THR A 227 0.46 -8.74 -21.27
C THR A 227 -0.83 -8.32 -21.99
N PHE A 228 -1.03 -8.78 -23.20
CA PHE A 228 -2.19 -8.43 -24.05
C PHE A 228 -3.53 -8.66 -23.33
N THR A 229 -3.71 -9.80 -22.71
CA THR A 229 -4.93 -10.13 -21.96
C THR A 229 -5.18 -9.20 -20.79
N ARG A 230 -4.13 -8.85 -20.05
CA ARG A 230 -4.22 -7.90 -18.94
C ARG A 230 -4.49 -6.47 -19.42
N ARG A 231 -3.95 -6.08 -20.59
CA ARG A 231 -4.25 -4.78 -21.21
C ARG A 231 -5.72 -4.65 -21.56
N ILE A 232 -6.29 -5.68 -22.21
CA ILE A 232 -7.72 -5.70 -22.53
C ILE A 232 -8.54 -5.58 -21.25
N TYR A 233 -8.25 -6.37 -20.22
CA TYR A 233 -8.94 -6.26 -18.93
C TYR A 233 -8.85 -4.87 -18.34
N SER A 234 -7.65 -4.28 -18.30
CA SER A 234 -7.41 -2.94 -17.76
C SER A 234 -8.11 -1.82 -18.55
N ILE A 235 -8.35 -2.02 -19.84
CA ILE A 235 -9.16 -1.10 -20.67
C ILE A 235 -10.66 -1.30 -20.37
N LEU A 236 -11.13 -2.53 -20.34
CA LEU A 236 -12.54 -2.85 -20.07
C LEU A 236 -12.95 -2.36 -18.67
N SER A 237 -12.08 -2.45 -17.68
CA SER A 237 -12.34 -1.97 -16.33
C SER A 237 -12.52 -0.45 -16.23
N MET A 238 -12.17 0.32 -17.27
CA MET A 238 -12.47 1.75 -17.34
C MET A 238 -13.95 2.01 -17.66
N PHE A 239 -14.69 1.07 -18.21
CA PHE A 239 -16.09 1.24 -18.57
C PHE A 239 -17.00 0.89 -17.39
N TYR A 240 -17.94 1.78 -17.09
CA TYR A 240 -18.85 1.65 -15.94
C TYR A 240 -19.65 0.33 -15.93
N PRO A 241 -20.26 -0.15 -17.05
CA PRO A 241 -20.97 -1.42 -17.05
C PRO A 241 -20.11 -2.63 -16.65
N TRP A 242 -18.86 -2.64 -17.09
CA TRP A 242 -17.90 -3.69 -16.72
C TRP A 242 -17.54 -3.62 -15.22
N ARG A 243 -17.34 -2.42 -14.69
CA ARG A 243 -17.11 -2.24 -13.25
C ARG A 243 -18.29 -2.70 -12.40
N MET A 244 -19.53 -2.43 -12.84
CA MET A 244 -20.72 -2.94 -12.15
C MET A 244 -20.72 -4.48 -12.08
N LEU A 245 -20.40 -5.15 -13.17
CA LEU A 245 -20.31 -6.61 -13.20
C LEU A 245 -19.25 -7.13 -12.22
N LEU A 246 -18.07 -6.52 -12.20
CA LEU A 246 -17.00 -6.87 -11.26
C LEU A 246 -17.38 -6.57 -9.81
N ALA A 247 -18.06 -5.46 -9.55
CA ALA A 247 -18.51 -5.07 -8.21
C ALA A 247 -19.53 -6.07 -7.65
N THR A 248 -20.45 -6.54 -8.48
CA THR A 248 -21.42 -7.58 -8.10
C THR A 248 -20.72 -8.87 -7.67
N LYS A 249 -19.70 -9.29 -8.42
CA LYS A 249 -18.88 -10.47 -8.07
C LYS A 249 -18.14 -10.27 -6.74
N ARG A 250 -17.52 -9.11 -6.50
CA ARG A 250 -16.83 -8.78 -5.23
C ARG A 250 -17.78 -8.76 -4.04
N LYS A 251 -18.96 -8.15 -4.21
CA LYS A 251 -19.99 -8.12 -3.16
C LYS A 251 -20.46 -9.52 -2.79
N TRP A 252 -20.51 -10.42 -3.75
CA TRP A 252 -20.88 -11.81 -3.55
C TRP A 252 -19.78 -12.58 -2.80
N GLN A 253 -18.53 -12.42 -3.16
CA GLN A 253 -17.38 -13.04 -2.49
C GLN A 253 -17.26 -12.60 -1.01
N ASN A 254 -17.50 -11.32 -0.71
CA ASN A 254 -17.45 -10.80 0.66
C ASN A 254 -18.65 -11.19 1.53
N ARG A 255 -19.70 -11.78 0.96
CA ARG A 255 -20.85 -12.31 1.71
C ARG A 255 -20.60 -13.72 2.27
N PHE A 256 -19.63 -14.43 1.73
CA PHE A 256 -19.32 -15.82 2.06
C PHE A 256 -17.89 -16.02 2.59
N ALA A 257 -17.15 -14.95 2.82
CA ALA A 257 -15.87 -14.91 3.53
C ALA A 257 -16.11 -14.42 4.98
#